data_b8ec0758086d07a91d26688cf832834c
#
_entry.id   b8ec0758086d07a91d26688cf832834c
#
_cell.length_a   1.000
_cell.length_b   1.000
_cell.length_c   1.000
_cell.angle_alpha   90.00
_cell.angle_beta   90.00
_cell.angle_gamma   90.00
#
_symmetry.space_group_name_H-M   'P 1'
#
loop_
_entity.id
_entity.type
_entity.pdbx_description
1 polymer ?
#
loop_
_entity_poly.entity_id
_entity_poly.type
_entity_poly.pdbx_seq_one_letter_code
_entity_poly.pdbx_strand_id
1 'polypeptide(L)'
;MTTLENRPNTALLVVDVQNGAVARAHDRDTVVANVASLVDKARRERIPVVWVQHSDERQLPRGSDRWRIVPELAPDDAEPLVEKHYGDSFEDTCLETVLSGLGVGRLVVVGAETDECIRCTLHGAFVRGYDATLVSDAHTTGDSTEWGAPPPDQVIAHTNLYWTYQTAPGRTAGTARTKDVDFSGPS
;
A
#
# COMPACT_ATOMS: atom_id res chain seq x y z
N MET A 1 8.65 14.18 10.11
CA MET A 1 9.15 14.49 8.74
C MET A 1 10.12 13.39 8.36
N THR A 2 10.11 12.95 7.09
CA THR A 2 11.03 11.91 6.59
C THR A 2 12.51 12.23 6.87
N THR A 3 13.34 11.20 7.06
CA THR A 3 14.80 11.35 7.17
C THR A 3 15.51 11.39 5.82
N LEU A 4 14.77 11.21 4.73
CA LEU A 4 15.32 11.18 3.38
C LEU A 4 15.54 12.62 2.87
N GLU A 5 16.80 12.95 2.64
CA GLU A 5 17.17 14.28 2.14
C GLU A 5 16.64 14.52 0.72
N ASN A 6 16.18 15.75 0.47
CA ASN A 6 15.68 16.18 -0.85
C ASN A 6 14.49 15.38 -1.39
N ARG A 7 13.67 14.79 -0.50
CA ARG A 7 12.47 14.04 -0.86
C ARG A 7 11.20 14.62 -0.20
N PRO A 8 10.76 15.83 -0.62
CA PRO A 8 9.61 16.48 -0.02
C PRO A 8 8.26 15.93 -0.48
N ASN A 9 8.24 15.13 -1.56
CA ASN A 9 7.01 14.70 -2.20
C ASN A 9 6.33 13.54 -1.48
N THR A 10 5.02 13.41 -1.72
CA THR A 10 4.19 12.28 -1.31
C THR A 10 3.86 11.40 -2.52
N ALA A 11 3.69 10.10 -2.32
CA ALA A 11 3.10 9.20 -3.30
C ALA A 11 2.00 8.35 -2.66
N LEU A 12 0.98 8.01 -3.45
CA LEU A 12 0.04 6.94 -3.15
C LEU A 12 0.66 5.61 -3.63
N LEU A 13 0.89 4.68 -2.70
CA LEU A 13 1.41 3.34 -2.99
C LEU A 13 0.25 2.33 -2.92
N VAL A 14 -0.13 1.79 -4.06
CA VAL A 14 -1.22 0.80 -4.18
C VAL A 14 -0.60 -0.59 -4.29
N VAL A 15 -0.76 -1.39 -3.23
CA VAL A 15 -0.07 -2.68 -3.08
C VAL A 15 -1.03 -3.83 -3.33
N ASP A 16 -0.72 -4.65 -4.32
CA ASP A 16 -1.31 -5.98 -4.60
C ASP A 16 -2.85 -6.02 -4.67
N VAL A 17 -3.49 -4.97 -5.18
CA VAL A 17 -4.95 -4.99 -5.40
C VAL A 17 -5.24 -5.74 -6.71
N GLN A 18 -4.97 -7.05 -6.68
CA GLN A 18 -5.05 -7.97 -7.81
C GLN A 18 -6.25 -8.91 -7.67
N ASN A 19 -6.82 -9.36 -8.80
CA ASN A 19 -7.97 -10.26 -8.82
C ASN A 19 -7.81 -11.47 -7.88
N GLY A 20 -6.63 -12.06 -7.85
CA GLY A 20 -6.36 -13.23 -7.01
C GLY A 20 -6.11 -12.90 -5.55
N ALA A 21 -5.44 -11.79 -5.25
CA ALA A 21 -5.10 -11.36 -3.89
C ALA A 21 -6.34 -10.92 -3.11
N VAL A 22 -7.25 -10.17 -3.76
CA VAL A 22 -8.45 -9.66 -3.06
C VAL A 22 -9.72 -10.48 -3.31
N ALA A 23 -9.63 -11.62 -4.00
CA ALA A 23 -10.81 -12.42 -4.38
C ALA A 23 -11.72 -12.82 -3.21
N ARG A 24 -11.16 -13.05 -2.03
CA ARG A 24 -11.85 -13.45 -0.80
C ARG A 24 -11.50 -12.54 0.38
N ALA A 25 -11.03 -11.34 0.09
CA ALA A 25 -10.64 -10.39 1.11
C ALA A 25 -11.88 -9.82 1.82
N HIS A 26 -11.70 -9.52 3.10
CA HIS A 26 -12.72 -8.92 3.95
C HIS A 26 -13.12 -7.54 3.41
N ASP A 27 -14.42 -7.27 3.30
CA ASP A 27 -14.98 -6.01 2.78
C ASP A 27 -14.37 -5.55 1.45
N ARG A 28 -14.00 -6.51 0.58
CA ARG A 28 -13.32 -6.28 -0.70
C ARG A 28 -13.87 -5.08 -1.48
N ASP A 29 -15.18 -5.03 -1.68
CA ASP A 29 -15.80 -4.02 -2.54
C ASP A 29 -15.69 -2.61 -1.95
N THR A 30 -15.85 -2.47 -0.63
CA THR A 30 -15.66 -1.20 0.07
C THR A 30 -14.19 -0.75 -0.01
N VAL A 31 -13.25 -1.67 0.22
CA VAL A 31 -11.82 -1.35 0.16
C VAL A 31 -11.40 -0.96 -1.25
N VAL A 32 -11.81 -1.70 -2.27
CA VAL A 32 -11.50 -1.36 -3.67
C VAL A 32 -12.09 0.00 -4.06
N ALA A 33 -13.32 0.30 -3.64
CA ALA A 33 -13.93 1.62 -3.87
C ALA A 33 -13.16 2.76 -3.17
N ASN A 34 -12.68 2.52 -1.94
CA ASN A 34 -11.86 3.49 -1.22
C ASN A 34 -10.51 3.71 -1.92
N VAL A 35 -9.86 2.64 -2.38
CA VAL A 35 -8.62 2.75 -3.17
C VAL A 35 -8.86 3.53 -4.46
N ALA A 36 -9.93 3.23 -5.21
CA ALA A 36 -10.29 3.97 -6.43
C ALA A 36 -10.48 5.47 -6.15
N SER A 37 -11.19 5.81 -5.07
CA SER A 37 -11.38 7.21 -4.65
C SER A 37 -10.08 7.92 -4.35
N LEU A 38 -9.11 7.22 -3.72
CA LEU A 38 -7.78 7.78 -3.42
C LEU A 38 -6.92 7.93 -4.67
N VAL A 39 -6.98 6.97 -5.60
CA VAL A 39 -6.31 7.07 -6.91
C VAL A 39 -6.83 8.29 -7.67
N ASP A 40 -8.14 8.47 -7.76
CA ASP A 40 -8.75 9.63 -8.40
C ASP A 40 -8.35 10.94 -7.71
N LYS A 41 -8.30 10.95 -6.38
CA LYS A 41 -7.86 12.13 -5.61
C LYS A 41 -6.39 12.44 -5.90
N ALA A 42 -5.51 11.44 -5.84
CA ALA A 42 -4.08 11.60 -6.12
C ALA A 42 -3.85 12.17 -7.53
N ARG A 43 -4.53 11.63 -8.54
CA ARG A 43 -4.46 12.12 -9.93
C ARG A 43 -4.90 13.58 -10.06
N ARG A 44 -6.03 13.96 -9.44
CA ARG A 44 -6.51 15.35 -9.43
C ARG A 44 -5.52 16.33 -8.77
N GLU A 45 -4.85 15.87 -7.70
CA GLU A 45 -3.87 16.65 -6.95
C GLU A 45 -2.45 16.54 -7.52
N ARG A 46 -2.27 15.78 -8.61
CA ARG A 46 -0.97 15.52 -9.26
C ARG A 46 0.04 14.84 -8.33
N ILE A 47 -0.47 14.00 -7.45
CA ILE A 47 0.34 13.14 -6.60
C ILE A 47 0.67 11.85 -7.37
N PRO A 48 1.93 11.43 -7.41
CA PRO A 48 2.30 10.18 -8.04
C PRO A 48 1.54 8.99 -7.44
N VAL A 49 0.93 8.18 -8.31
CA VAL A 49 0.40 6.86 -7.96
C VAL A 49 1.43 5.83 -8.40
N VAL A 50 1.88 5.00 -7.46
CA VAL A 50 2.83 3.92 -7.72
C VAL A 50 2.13 2.60 -7.45
N TRP A 51 2.05 1.76 -8.46
CA TRP A 51 1.43 0.45 -8.39
C TRP A 51 2.46 -0.60 -8.02
N VAL A 52 2.11 -1.48 -7.10
CA VAL A 52 2.90 -2.66 -6.76
C VAL A 52 2.07 -3.90 -7.06
N GLN A 53 2.69 -4.87 -7.72
CA GLN A 53 2.01 -6.06 -8.20
C GLN A 53 2.86 -7.30 -7.86
N HIS A 54 2.29 -8.19 -7.03
CA HIS A 54 2.94 -9.43 -6.65
C HIS A 54 2.81 -10.48 -7.75
N SER A 55 3.86 -11.26 -7.97
CA SER A 55 3.78 -12.46 -8.78
C SER A 55 4.48 -13.64 -8.13
N ASP A 56 3.86 -14.80 -8.23
CA ASP A 56 4.40 -16.10 -7.83
C ASP A 56 3.95 -17.19 -8.81
N GLU A 57 4.59 -18.34 -8.74
CA GLU A 57 4.30 -19.45 -9.68
C GLU A 57 2.96 -20.17 -9.41
N ARG A 58 2.32 -19.96 -8.24
CA ARG A 58 1.18 -20.77 -7.80
C ARG A 58 -0.13 -19.98 -7.70
N GLN A 59 -0.11 -18.86 -6.99
CA GLN A 59 -1.33 -18.11 -6.68
C GLN A 59 -1.58 -16.97 -7.66
N LEU A 60 -0.50 -16.27 -8.06
CA LEU A 60 -0.54 -15.10 -8.92
C LEU A 60 0.47 -15.24 -10.09
N PRO A 61 0.35 -16.27 -10.94
CA PRO A 61 1.26 -16.43 -12.07
C PRO A 61 1.19 -15.23 -13.01
N ARG A 62 2.34 -14.66 -13.31
CA ARG A 62 2.46 -13.47 -14.17
C ARG A 62 1.66 -13.64 -15.48
N GLY A 63 0.86 -12.62 -15.81
CA GLY A 63 0.01 -12.61 -17.01
C GLY A 63 -1.31 -13.36 -16.88
N SER A 64 -1.53 -14.11 -15.77
CA SER A 64 -2.82 -14.76 -15.50
C SER A 64 -3.90 -13.74 -15.16
N ASP A 65 -5.18 -14.12 -15.23
CA ASP A 65 -6.28 -13.28 -14.79
C ASP A 65 -6.19 -12.95 -13.29
N ARG A 66 -5.76 -13.91 -12.49
CA ARG A 66 -5.55 -13.73 -11.05
C ARG A 66 -4.46 -12.69 -10.72
N TRP A 67 -3.43 -12.61 -11.56
CA TRP A 67 -2.33 -11.64 -11.41
C TRP A 67 -2.74 -10.21 -11.74
N ARG A 68 -3.73 -10.01 -12.65
CA ARG A 68 -4.13 -8.67 -13.07
C ARG A 68 -4.66 -7.84 -11.91
N ILE A 69 -4.38 -6.54 -11.96
CA ILE A 69 -5.04 -5.57 -11.09
C ILE A 69 -6.54 -5.62 -11.34
N VAL A 70 -7.34 -5.46 -10.30
CA VAL A 70 -8.81 -5.50 -10.40
C VAL A 70 -9.31 -4.47 -11.41
N PRO A 71 -10.35 -4.79 -12.22
CA PRO A 71 -10.80 -3.91 -13.30
C PRO A 71 -11.36 -2.57 -12.83
N GLU A 72 -11.76 -2.48 -11.56
CA GLU A 72 -12.23 -1.23 -10.94
C GLU A 72 -11.10 -0.19 -10.78
N LEU A 73 -9.85 -0.66 -10.80
CA LEU A 73 -8.65 0.17 -10.72
C LEU A 73 -7.94 0.11 -12.07
N ALA A 74 -7.96 1.17 -12.83
CA ALA A 74 -7.30 1.26 -14.11
C ALA A 74 -5.98 2.06 -13.98
N PRO A 75 -4.81 1.39 -13.84
CA PRO A 75 -3.52 2.08 -13.90
C PRO A 75 -3.38 2.85 -15.22
N ASP A 76 -2.84 4.06 -15.15
CA ASP A 76 -2.46 4.83 -16.34
C ASP A 76 -1.09 4.34 -16.84
N ASP A 77 -0.88 4.30 -18.15
CA ASP A 77 0.40 3.88 -18.76
C ASP A 77 1.60 4.72 -18.30
N ALA A 78 1.36 5.94 -17.85
CA ALA A 78 2.38 6.83 -17.31
C ALA A 78 2.68 6.60 -15.81
N GLU A 79 1.86 5.82 -15.11
CA GLU A 79 2.04 5.53 -13.70
C GLU A 79 3.03 4.36 -13.50
N PRO A 80 4.03 4.51 -12.62
CA PRO A 80 4.98 3.42 -12.37
C PRO A 80 4.29 2.17 -11.84
N LEU A 81 4.64 1.01 -12.43
CA LEU A 81 4.25 -0.31 -11.94
C LEU A 81 5.50 -1.08 -11.55
N VAL A 82 5.56 -1.52 -10.31
CA VAL A 82 6.65 -2.28 -9.70
C VAL A 82 6.18 -3.72 -9.46
N GLU A 83 6.84 -4.68 -10.11
CA GLU A 83 6.60 -6.10 -9.85
C GLU A 83 7.48 -6.58 -8.69
N LYS A 84 6.93 -7.40 -7.81
CA LYS A 84 7.63 -8.00 -6.66
C LYS A 84 7.34 -9.48 -6.51
N HIS A 85 8.21 -10.18 -5.77
CA HIS A 85 8.10 -11.61 -5.46
C HIS A 85 8.09 -11.90 -3.94
N TYR A 86 8.34 -10.90 -3.12
CA TYR A 86 8.43 -10.99 -1.65
C TYR A 86 7.38 -10.10 -0.98
N GLY A 87 7.16 -10.26 0.31
CA GLY A 87 6.17 -9.46 1.06
C GLY A 87 6.50 -7.96 1.09
N ASP A 88 7.77 -7.61 1.35
CA ASP A 88 8.22 -6.20 1.30
C ASP A 88 8.32 -5.73 -0.16
N SER A 89 7.61 -4.65 -0.48
CA SER A 89 7.64 -4.07 -1.84
C SER A 89 9.00 -3.50 -2.24
N PHE A 90 9.91 -3.32 -1.30
CA PHE A 90 11.28 -2.85 -1.56
C PHE A 90 12.26 -3.99 -1.79
N GLU A 91 11.91 -5.24 -1.42
CA GLU A 91 12.81 -6.38 -1.50
C GLU A 91 12.98 -6.85 -2.93
N ASP A 92 14.21 -6.77 -3.45
CA ASP A 92 14.59 -7.17 -4.82
C ASP A 92 13.72 -6.52 -5.91
N THR A 93 13.43 -5.20 -5.76
CA THR A 93 12.62 -4.42 -6.69
C THR A 93 13.25 -3.08 -7.05
N CYS A 94 12.69 -2.41 -8.04
CA CYS A 94 13.08 -1.04 -8.40
C CYS A 94 12.31 0.05 -7.61
N LEU A 95 11.50 -0.30 -6.60
CA LEU A 95 10.64 0.66 -5.90
C LEU A 95 11.42 1.85 -5.33
N GLU A 96 12.54 1.60 -4.67
CA GLU A 96 13.39 2.67 -4.12
C GLU A 96 13.88 3.62 -5.21
N THR A 97 14.29 3.10 -6.36
CA THR A 97 14.74 3.91 -7.50
C THR A 97 13.60 4.77 -8.05
N VAL A 98 12.41 4.20 -8.18
CA VAL A 98 11.20 4.91 -8.64
C VAL A 98 10.85 6.06 -7.68
N LEU A 99 10.75 5.76 -6.38
CA LEU A 99 10.39 6.76 -5.36
C LEU A 99 11.46 7.86 -5.24
N SER A 100 12.73 7.49 -5.33
CA SER A 100 13.83 8.45 -5.34
C SER A 100 13.77 9.38 -6.54
N GLY A 101 13.54 8.84 -7.73
CA GLY A 101 13.40 9.62 -8.96
C GLY A 101 12.22 10.60 -8.93
N LEU A 102 11.17 10.26 -8.18
CA LEU A 102 10.01 11.12 -7.95
C LEU A 102 10.18 12.10 -6.77
N GLY A 103 11.32 12.06 -6.06
CA GLY A 103 11.57 12.89 -4.88
C GLY A 103 10.64 12.57 -3.71
N VAL A 104 10.16 11.32 -3.61
CA VAL A 104 9.18 10.90 -2.61
C VAL A 104 9.87 10.53 -1.31
N GLY A 105 9.46 11.15 -0.20
CA GLY A 105 9.84 10.81 1.16
C GLY A 105 8.66 10.45 2.06
N ARG A 106 7.44 10.58 1.56
CA ARG A 106 6.20 10.25 2.26
C ARG A 106 5.35 9.29 1.44
N LEU A 107 4.85 8.25 2.08
CA LEU A 107 3.99 7.25 1.45
C LEU A 107 2.62 7.22 2.12
N VAL A 108 1.58 7.23 1.30
CA VAL A 108 0.22 6.85 1.68
C VAL A 108 0.00 5.45 1.12
N VAL A 109 -0.20 4.47 2.00
CA VAL A 109 -0.19 3.04 1.64
C VAL A 109 -1.60 2.47 1.73
N VAL A 110 -2.01 1.77 0.67
CA VAL A 110 -3.31 1.09 0.53
C VAL A 110 -3.12 -0.28 -0.13
N GLY A 111 -4.10 -1.17 0.01
CA GLY A 111 -4.14 -2.44 -0.75
C GLY A 111 -4.23 -3.71 0.09
N ALA A 112 -3.50 -4.77 -0.27
CA ALA A 112 -3.58 -6.10 0.32
C ALA A 112 -2.20 -6.80 0.38
N GLU A 113 -2.02 -7.85 1.19
CA GLU A 113 -2.88 -8.21 2.31
C GLU A 113 -2.34 -7.54 3.58
N THR A 114 -3.22 -7.19 4.50
CA THR A 114 -2.93 -6.39 5.71
C THR A 114 -1.74 -6.91 6.51
N ASP A 115 -1.75 -8.20 6.83
CA ASP A 115 -0.77 -8.89 7.70
C ASP A 115 0.42 -9.47 6.92
N GLU A 116 0.42 -9.32 5.61
CA GLU A 116 1.46 -9.78 4.69
C GLU A 116 2.15 -8.57 4.03
N CYS A 117 1.82 -8.30 2.78
CA CYS A 117 2.50 -7.32 1.94
C CYS A 117 2.35 -5.88 2.45
N ILE A 118 1.20 -5.52 3.00
CA ILE A 118 0.99 -4.19 3.61
C ILE A 118 1.90 -4.03 4.83
N ARG A 119 1.86 -4.98 5.78
CA ARG A 119 2.72 -4.93 6.96
C ARG A 119 4.20 -4.89 6.60
N CYS A 120 4.65 -5.79 5.71
CA CYS A 120 6.05 -5.84 5.30
C CYS A 120 6.50 -4.54 4.62
N THR A 121 5.68 -4.00 3.72
CA THR A 121 5.99 -2.76 2.99
C THR A 121 6.00 -1.54 3.90
N LEU A 122 5.06 -1.43 4.86
CA LEU A 122 5.05 -0.35 5.85
C LEU A 122 6.32 -0.34 6.69
N HIS A 123 6.71 -1.49 7.23
CA HIS A 123 7.95 -1.61 8.00
C HIS A 123 9.19 -1.41 7.12
N GLY A 124 9.17 -1.94 5.90
CA GLY A 124 10.24 -1.74 4.90
C GLY A 124 10.46 -0.27 4.56
N ALA A 125 9.38 0.49 4.32
CA ALA A 125 9.43 1.93 4.11
C ALA A 125 9.97 2.66 5.35
N PHE A 126 9.45 2.32 6.52
CA PHE A 126 9.76 3.01 7.76
C PHE A 126 11.22 2.85 8.18
N VAL A 127 11.81 1.64 8.05
CA VAL A 127 13.23 1.44 8.36
C VAL A 127 14.16 2.13 7.34
N ARG A 128 13.69 2.37 6.11
CA ARG A 128 14.41 3.10 5.07
C ARG A 128 14.34 4.63 5.22
N GLY A 129 13.53 5.15 6.14
CA GLY A 129 13.48 6.59 6.43
C GLY A 129 12.25 7.32 5.90
N TYR A 130 11.30 6.63 5.26
CA TYR A 130 10.05 7.22 4.79
C TYR A 130 9.12 7.57 5.96
N ASP A 131 8.39 8.66 5.84
CA ASP A 131 7.11 8.81 6.53
C ASP A 131 6.09 7.88 5.88
N ALA A 132 5.29 7.16 6.67
CA ALA A 132 4.33 6.20 6.12
C ALA A 132 2.97 6.29 6.81
N THR A 133 1.95 6.64 6.05
CA THR A 133 0.54 6.66 6.47
C THR A 133 -0.18 5.46 5.90
N LEU A 134 -0.75 4.61 6.76
CA LEU A 134 -1.66 3.54 6.36
C LEU A 134 -3.08 4.10 6.26
N VAL A 135 -3.78 3.87 5.15
CA VAL A 135 -5.19 4.28 5.05
C VAL A 135 -6.06 3.20 5.68
N SER A 136 -6.59 3.50 6.87
CA SER A 136 -7.19 2.56 7.81
C SER A 136 -8.44 1.81 7.32
N ASP A 137 -9.08 2.30 6.27
CA ASP A 137 -10.26 1.74 5.61
C ASP A 137 -10.03 1.44 4.11
N ALA A 138 -8.77 1.39 3.68
CA ALA A 138 -8.37 1.08 2.31
C ALA A 138 -7.29 -0.02 2.23
N HIS A 139 -7.26 -0.91 3.22
CA HIS A 139 -6.48 -2.14 3.18
C HIS A 139 -7.31 -3.32 3.70
N THR A 140 -6.96 -4.54 3.26
CA THR A 140 -7.73 -5.74 3.61
C THR A 140 -6.86 -6.99 3.58
N THR A 141 -7.39 -8.09 4.14
CA THR A 141 -6.79 -9.42 4.12
C THR A 141 -7.84 -10.50 3.98
N GLY A 142 -7.41 -11.71 3.63
CA GLY A 142 -8.25 -12.90 3.60
C GLY A 142 -8.53 -13.47 4.97
N ASP A 143 -9.47 -14.43 5.03
CA ASP A 143 -9.77 -15.20 6.26
C ASP A 143 -8.80 -16.38 6.37
N SER A 144 -7.95 -16.35 7.38
CA SER A 144 -6.99 -17.40 7.73
C SER A 144 -7.27 -18.05 9.09
N THR A 145 -8.51 -17.93 9.59
CA THR A 145 -8.91 -18.48 10.91
C THR A 145 -8.78 -20.00 10.99
N GLU A 146 -8.93 -20.71 9.87
CA GLU A 146 -8.74 -22.17 9.80
C GLU A 146 -7.29 -22.60 10.13
N TRP A 147 -6.31 -21.69 9.97
CA TRP A 147 -4.90 -21.89 10.31
C TRP A 147 -4.51 -21.24 11.63
N GLY A 148 -5.48 -20.76 12.43
CA GLY A 148 -5.27 -20.20 13.75
C GLY A 148 -4.98 -18.70 13.78
N ALA A 149 -5.15 -17.99 12.66
CA ALA A 149 -5.08 -16.53 12.64
C ALA A 149 -6.33 -15.90 13.28
N PRO A 150 -6.24 -14.66 13.79
CA PRO A 150 -7.43 -13.90 14.15
C PRO A 150 -8.34 -13.65 12.94
N PRO A 151 -9.66 -13.39 13.15
CA PRO A 151 -10.54 -12.94 12.07
C PRO A 151 -10.04 -11.70 11.36
N PRO A 152 -10.32 -11.51 10.05
CA PRO A 152 -9.77 -10.41 9.24
C PRO A 152 -10.02 -9.02 9.80
N ASP A 153 -11.20 -8.77 10.35
CA ASP A 153 -11.55 -7.49 11.00
C ASP A 153 -10.64 -7.19 12.20
N GLN A 154 -10.27 -8.20 12.97
CA GLN A 154 -9.33 -8.07 14.09
C GLN A 154 -7.89 -7.85 13.62
N VAL A 155 -7.47 -8.52 12.55
CA VAL A 155 -6.15 -8.32 11.92
C VAL A 155 -6.03 -6.88 11.43
N ILE A 156 -7.03 -6.36 10.72
CA ILE A 156 -7.10 -4.98 10.24
C ILE A 156 -7.08 -4.00 11.41
N ALA A 157 -7.95 -4.21 12.41
CA ALA A 157 -8.02 -3.34 13.59
C ALA A 157 -6.69 -3.31 14.37
N HIS A 158 -6.04 -4.47 14.54
CA HIS A 158 -4.75 -4.58 15.22
C HIS A 158 -3.66 -3.86 14.44
N THR A 159 -3.62 -4.03 13.12
CA THR A 159 -2.63 -3.35 12.26
C THR A 159 -2.79 -1.83 12.32
N ASN A 160 -4.01 -1.34 12.22
CA ASN A 160 -4.32 0.08 12.38
C ASN A 160 -3.87 0.61 13.75
N LEU A 161 -4.13 -0.15 14.81
CA LEU A 161 -3.79 0.24 16.17
C LEU A 161 -2.28 0.41 16.34
N TYR A 162 -1.49 -0.64 16.06
CA TYR A 162 -0.05 -0.54 16.28
C TYR A 162 0.63 0.45 15.35
N TRP A 163 0.14 0.59 14.10
CA TRP A 163 0.72 1.52 13.15
C TRP A 163 0.49 2.99 13.55
N THR A 164 -0.65 3.30 14.16
CA THR A 164 -0.93 4.63 14.73
C THR A 164 0.10 5.05 15.78
N TYR A 165 0.62 4.10 16.53
CA TYR A 165 1.58 4.36 17.62
C TYR A 165 3.04 4.04 17.27
N GLN A 166 3.31 3.66 16.01
CA GLN A 166 4.66 3.36 15.56
C GLN A 166 5.51 4.64 15.55
N THR A 167 6.70 4.57 16.15
CA THR A 167 7.60 5.71 16.25
C THR A 167 9.04 5.36 15.89
N ALA A 168 9.76 6.33 15.34
CA ALA A 168 11.20 6.28 15.14
C ALA A 168 11.79 7.70 15.02
N PRO A 169 13.10 7.89 15.26
CA PRO A 169 13.71 9.20 15.13
C PRO A 169 13.57 9.79 13.73
N GLY A 170 13.12 11.03 13.64
CA GLY A 170 13.13 11.82 12.40
C GLY A 170 12.17 11.36 11.30
N ARG A 171 11.20 10.48 11.61
CA ARG A 171 10.16 10.05 10.67
C ARG A 171 8.87 9.71 11.41
N THR A 172 7.77 9.73 10.69
CA THR A 172 6.43 9.56 11.25
C THR A 172 5.72 8.35 10.63
N ALA A 173 4.99 7.64 11.47
CA ALA A 173 3.97 6.67 11.07
C ALA A 173 2.61 7.16 11.55
N GLY A 174 1.54 6.64 10.97
CA GLY A 174 0.19 6.96 11.41
C GLY A 174 -0.86 6.37 10.48
N THR A 175 -2.11 6.59 10.86
CA THR A 175 -3.26 6.16 10.06
C THR A 175 -4.14 7.35 9.71
N ALA A 176 -4.81 7.27 8.56
CA ALA A 176 -5.86 8.20 8.14
C ALA A 176 -7.01 7.41 7.53
N ARG A 177 -8.24 7.90 7.61
CA ARG A 177 -9.34 7.35 6.80
C ARG A 177 -9.27 7.89 5.38
N THR A 178 -9.81 7.17 4.41
CA THR A 178 -9.88 7.57 3.00
C THR A 178 -10.33 9.03 2.82
N LYS A 179 -11.38 9.46 3.52
CA LYS A 179 -11.92 10.83 3.46
C LYS A 179 -11.00 11.91 4.05
N ASP A 180 -10.09 11.51 4.95
CA ASP A 180 -9.23 12.40 5.74
C ASP A 180 -7.77 12.40 5.22
N VAL A 181 -7.47 11.63 4.17
CA VAL A 181 -6.13 11.62 3.56
C VAL A 181 -5.79 13.00 3.01
N ASP A 182 -4.68 13.55 3.48
CA ASP A 182 -4.07 14.76 2.98
C ASP A 182 -2.71 14.44 2.36
N PHE A 183 -2.56 14.67 1.06
CA PHE A 183 -1.30 14.44 0.34
C PHE A 183 -0.31 15.62 0.48
N SER A 184 -0.73 16.78 0.95
CA SER A 184 0.16 17.94 1.14
C SER A 184 1.17 17.73 2.28
N GLY A 185 0.90 16.76 3.16
CA GLY A 185 1.73 16.45 4.32
C GLY A 185 1.50 17.40 5.49
N PRO A 186 2.08 17.10 6.66
CA PRO A 186 1.97 18.00 7.80
C PRO A 186 2.60 19.35 7.47
N SER A 187 1.83 20.39 7.69
CA SER A 187 2.27 21.80 7.65
C SER A 187 3.37 22.04 8.68
#